data_49d749441fcbddb7ffec534f82748fbf
#
_entry.id   49d749441fcbddb7ffec534f82748fbf
#
_cell.length_a   1.000
_cell.length_b   1.000
_cell.length_c   1.000
_cell.angle_alpha   90.00
_cell.angle_beta   90.00
_cell.angle_gamma   90.00
#
_symmetry.space_group_name_H-M   'P 1'
#
loop_
_entity.id
_entity.type
_entity.pdbx_description
1 polymer ?
#
loop_
_entity_poly.entity_id
_entity_poly.type
_entity_poly.pdbx_seq_one_letter_code
_entity_poly.pdbx_strand_id
1 'polypeptide(L)'
;MPSATLSPELDRVLRDYERAWEGRDPEALSQLFAEDGFVLSNGKLPVRGRAAIREAYAKAGGSLALRAFSYSVDGNTGYIIGAYAGAKDGPDIGKFVLALRKGSGGRWLIAADIDNTNASRQPAPQP
;
A
#
# COMPACT_ATOMS: atom_id res chain seq x y z
N MET A 1 -6.25 -8.36 14.96
CA MET A 1 -5.37 -9.33 14.25
C MET A 1 -3.93 -8.95 14.46
N PRO A 2 -3.09 -9.87 14.89
CA PRO A 2 -1.70 -9.55 15.21
C PRO A 2 -0.86 -9.27 13.97
N SER A 3 0.21 -8.50 14.16
CA SER A 3 1.16 -8.18 13.11
C SER A 3 2.14 -9.32 12.88
N ALA A 4 2.53 -9.52 11.64
CA ALA A 4 3.63 -10.39 11.26
C ALA A 4 4.90 -9.56 11.15
N THR A 5 6.04 -10.17 11.47
CA THR A 5 7.34 -9.52 11.30
C THR A 5 7.86 -9.81 9.90
N LEU A 6 8.11 -8.77 9.14
CA LEU A 6 8.65 -8.89 7.79
C LEU A 6 10.18 -8.96 7.83
N SER A 7 10.77 -9.59 6.81
CA SER A 7 12.20 -9.47 6.58
C SER A 7 12.54 -8.00 6.31
N PRO A 8 13.78 -7.56 6.56
CA PRO A 8 14.15 -6.17 6.31
C PRO A 8 13.84 -5.68 4.89
N GLU A 9 14.04 -6.54 3.89
CA GLU A 9 13.79 -6.19 2.49
C GLU A 9 12.32 -5.91 2.22
N LEU A 10 11.44 -6.67 2.82
CA LEU A 10 10.00 -6.47 2.66
C LEU A 10 9.48 -5.34 3.55
N ASP A 11 10.01 -5.25 4.76
CA ASP A 11 9.61 -4.16 5.67
C ASP A 11 9.92 -2.81 5.06
N ARG A 12 11.03 -2.70 4.33
CA ARG A 12 11.39 -1.46 3.65
C ARG A 12 10.30 -1.01 2.67
N VAL A 13 9.60 -1.94 2.02
CA VAL A 13 8.51 -1.58 1.11
C VAL A 13 7.45 -0.76 1.84
N LEU A 14 7.06 -1.22 3.03
CA LEU A 14 6.07 -0.53 3.84
C LEU A 14 6.60 0.80 4.38
N ARG A 15 7.85 0.82 4.88
CA ARG A 15 8.43 2.05 5.44
C ARG A 15 8.65 3.11 4.38
N ASP A 16 9.10 2.72 3.18
CA ASP A 16 9.27 3.66 2.07
C ASP A 16 7.92 4.25 1.63
N TYR A 17 6.88 3.40 1.62
CA TYR A 17 5.54 3.85 1.27
C TYR A 17 5.04 4.89 2.27
N GLU A 18 5.16 4.60 3.56
CA GLU A 18 4.78 5.55 4.61
C GLU A 18 5.49 6.88 4.44
N ARG A 19 6.80 6.82 4.19
CA ARG A 19 7.62 8.01 4.07
C ARG A 19 7.22 8.87 2.88
N ALA A 20 6.99 8.25 1.72
CA ALA A 20 6.56 8.96 0.52
C ALA A 20 5.17 9.57 0.71
N TRP A 21 4.28 8.83 1.35
CA TRP A 21 2.91 9.29 1.62
C TRP A 21 2.90 10.47 2.59
N GLU A 22 3.60 10.34 3.71
CA GLU A 22 3.67 11.40 4.72
C GLU A 22 4.35 12.65 4.18
N GLY A 23 5.34 12.45 3.32
CA GLY A 23 6.04 13.55 2.68
C GLY A 23 5.28 14.21 1.53
N ARG A 24 4.10 13.69 1.20
CA ARG A 24 3.30 14.17 0.07
C ARG A 24 4.13 14.22 -1.20
N ASP A 25 4.87 13.15 -1.46
CA ASP A 25 5.82 13.03 -2.55
C ASP A 25 5.33 12.00 -3.57
N PRO A 26 4.47 12.41 -4.51
CA PRO A 26 3.91 11.48 -5.49
C PRO A 26 4.96 10.88 -6.42
N GLU A 27 6.05 11.60 -6.69
CA GLU A 27 7.14 11.05 -7.49
C GLU A 27 7.81 9.89 -6.76
N ALA A 28 8.19 10.09 -5.49
CA ALA A 28 8.79 9.03 -4.71
C ALA A 28 7.86 7.84 -4.57
N LEU A 29 6.56 8.10 -4.35
CA LEU A 29 5.57 7.05 -4.25
C LEU A 29 5.49 6.22 -5.53
N SER A 30 5.45 6.89 -6.68
CA SER A 30 5.36 6.20 -7.97
C SER A 30 6.57 5.31 -8.24
N GLN A 31 7.75 5.68 -7.74
CA GLN A 31 8.97 4.91 -7.92
C GLN A 31 9.00 3.62 -7.09
N LEU A 32 8.11 3.47 -6.12
CA LEU A 32 7.97 2.23 -5.36
C LEU A 32 7.24 1.14 -6.14
N PHE A 33 6.58 1.53 -7.22
CA PHE A 33 5.83 0.60 -8.06
C PHE A 33 6.66 0.12 -9.24
N ALA A 34 6.32 -1.07 -9.76
CA ALA A 34 6.83 -1.51 -11.04
C ALA A 34 6.36 -0.54 -12.13
N GLU A 35 7.07 -0.48 -13.25
CA GLU A 35 6.72 0.45 -14.33
C GLU A 35 5.27 0.28 -14.80
N ASP A 36 4.78 -0.95 -14.82
CA ASP A 36 3.42 -1.29 -15.21
C ASP A 36 2.52 -1.59 -14.01
N GLY A 37 2.88 -1.09 -12.83
CA GLY A 37 2.16 -1.36 -11.60
C GLY A 37 0.75 -0.81 -11.59
N PHE A 38 -0.08 -1.41 -10.75
CA PHE A 38 -1.49 -1.04 -10.61
C PHE A 38 -1.76 -0.45 -9.23
N VAL A 39 -2.67 0.52 -9.21
CA VAL A 39 -3.29 0.98 -7.96
C VAL A 39 -4.79 0.75 -8.10
N LEU A 40 -5.33 0.02 -7.14
CA LEU A 40 -6.73 -0.39 -7.13
C LEU A 40 -7.35 0.10 -5.82
N SER A 41 -7.51 1.40 -5.74
CA SER A 41 -8.01 2.06 -4.53
C SER A 41 -9.50 1.86 -4.34
N ASN A 42 -9.89 1.80 -3.08
CA ASN A 42 -11.28 1.62 -2.69
C ASN A 42 -12.19 2.65 -3.38
N GLY A 43 -13.16 2.15 -4.12
CA GLY A 43 -14.18 3.00 -4.76
C GLY A 43 -13.71 3.79 -5.96
N LYS A 44 -12.49 3.54 -6.46
CA LYS A 44 -11.94 4.28 -7.59
C LYS A 44 -11.64 3.37 -8.77
N LEU A 45 -11.58 3.96 -9.96
CA LEU A 45 -11.18 3.20 -11.15
C LEU A 45 -9.72 2.78 -11.03
N PRO A 46 -9.37 1.66 -11.68
CA PRO A 46 -7.96 1.23 -11.69
C PRO A 46 -7.05 2.26 -12.31
N VAL A 47 -5.85 2.38 -11.74
CA VAL A 47 -4.79 3.24 -12.25
C VAL A 47 -3.60 2.35 -12.58
N ARG A 48 -2.97 2.55 -13.71
CA ARG A 48 -1.84 1.74 -14.15
C ARG A 48 -0.69 2.58 -14.62
N GLY A 49 0.51 2.19 -14.19
CA GLY A 49 1.76 2.80 -14.61
C GLY A 49 2.20 3.97 -13.74
N ARG A 50 3.51 4.18 -13.67
CA ARG A 50 4.07 5.19 -12.76
C ARG A 50 3.57 6.60 -13.02
N ALA A 51 3.45 7.01 -14.28
CA ALA A 51 2.99 8.36 -14.59
C ALA A 51 1.57 8.59 -14.10
N ALA A 52 0.68 7.62 -14.35
CA ALA A 52 -0.71 7.71 -13.91
C ALA A 52 -0.82 7.63 -12.38
N ILE A 53 0.01 6.82 -11.75
CA ILE A 53 0.04 6.71 -10.28
C ILE A 53 0.47 8.03 -9.66
N ARG A 54 1.53 8.65 -10.19
CA ARG A 54 2.01 9.94 -9.71
C ARG A 54 0.91 11.00 -9.81
N GLU A 55 0.20 11.02 -10.93
CA GLU A 55 -0.88 11.96 -11.14
C GLU A 55 -2.05 11.70 -10.18
N ALA A 56 -2.42 10.43 -10.01
CA ALA A 56 -3.51 10.06 -9.12
C ALA A 56 -3.26 10.46 -7.67
N TYR A 57 -2.00 10.44 -7.25
CA TYR A 57 -1.61 10.77 -5.88
C TYR A 57 -1.05 12.18 -5.71
N ALA A 58 -1.19 13.03 -6.71
CA ALA A 58 -0.61 14.37 -6.69
C ALA A 58 -1.03 15.20 -5.46
N LYS A 59 -2.23 14.97 -4.95
CA LYS A 59 -2.77 15.69 -3.79
C LYS A 59 -2.96 14.81 -2.58
N ALA A 60 -2.46 13.58 -2.62
CA ALA A 60 -2.61 12.64 -1.53
C ALA A 60 -1.48 12.77 -0.53
N GLY A 61 -1.71 12.28 0.67
CA GLY A 61 -0.68 12.22 1.70
C GLY A 61 -1.24 12.46 3.08
N GLY A 62 -0.36 12.47 4.04
CA GLY A 62 -0.69 12.65 5.42
C GLY A 62 -0.16 11.52 6.28
N SER A 63 -0.60 11.47 7.52
CA SER A 63 -0.16 10.44 8.45
C SER A 63 -0.65 9.07 7.99
N LEU A 64 0.25 8.09 8.02
CA LEU A 64 -0.03 6.73 7.57
C LEU A 64 0.83 5.74 8.33
N ALA A 65 0.20 4.66 8.80
CA ALA A 65 0.92 3.55 9.41
C ALA A 65 0.47 2.25 8.75
N LEU A 66 1.41 1.45 8.30
CA LEU A 66 1.17 0.18 7.64
C LEU A 66 1.72 -0.96 8.50
N ARG A 67 0.95 -2.04 8.60
CA ARG A 67 1.43 -3.25 9.27
C ARG A 67 1.02 -4.48 8.49
N ALA A 68 1.86 -5.52 8.53
CA ALA A 68 1.59 -6.76 7.83
C ALA A 68 0.85 -7.75 8.73
N PHE A 69 -0.08 -8.49 8.17
CA PHE A 69 -0.67 -9.67 8.80
C PHE A 69 0.05 -10.94 8.35
N SER A 70 0.46 -10.97 7.09
CA SER A 70 1.03 -12.16 6.48
C SER A 70 1.80 -11.75 5.23
N TYR A 71 2.73 -12.59 4.83
CA TYR A 71 3.47 -12.40 3.59
C TYR A 71 3.99 -13.72 3.07
N SER A 72 4.33 -13.74 1.79
CA SER A 72 4.99 -14.89 1.18
C SER A 72 5.84 -14.40 0.03
N VAL A 73 6.93 -15.10 -0.23
CA VAL A 73 7.85 -14.81 -1.32
C VAL A 73 8.20 -16.13 -2.00
N ASP A 74 8.17 -16.13 -3.32
CA ASP A 74 8.58 -17.26 -4.13
C ASP A 74 9.38 -16.73 -5.31
N GLY A 75 10.71 -16.87 -5.25
CA GLY A 75 11.59 -16.34 -6.27
C GLY A 75 11.50 -14.82 -6.35
N ASN A 76 11.09 -14.31 -7.50
CA ASN A 76 11.01 -12.87 -7.76
C ASN A 76 9.62 -12.29 -7.55
N THR A 77 8.69 -13.07 -6.99
CA THR A 77 7.33 -12.60 -6.72
C THR A 77 6.97 -12.81 -5.26
N GLY A 78 6.00 -12.06 -4.79
CA GLY A 78 5.54 -12.20 -3.43
C GLY A 78 4.32 -11.35 -3.16
N TYR A 79 3.87 -11.36 -1.91
CA TYR A 79 2.78 -10.50 -1.48
C TYR A 79 2.94 -10.14 0.00
N ILE A 80 2.31 -9.04 0.35
CA ILE A 80 2.12 -8.64 1.74
C ILE A 80 0.63 -8.34 1.91
N ILE A 81 0.04 -8.93 2.93
CA ILE A 81 -1.34 -8.64 3.32
C ILE A 81 -1.27 -7.89 4.64
N GLY A 82 -1.99 -6.81 4.75
CA GLY A 82 -1.92 -6.04 5.98
C GLY A 82 -3.05 -5.04 6.17
N ALA A 83 -2.82 -4.13 7.10
CA ALA A 83 -3.77 -3.09 7.44
C ALA A 83 -3.08 -1.73 7.44
N TYR A 84 -3.89 -0.69 7.25
CA TYR A 84 -3.40 0.67 7.39
C TYR A 84 -4.22 1.43 8.41
N ALA A 85 -3.53 2.35 9.06
CA ALA A 85 -4.10 3.26 10.05
C ALA A 85 -3.71 4.68 9.69
N GLY A 86 -4.45 5.64 10.23
CA GLY A 86 -4.16 7.05 10.01
C GLY A 86 -3.03 7.60 10.88
N ALA A 87 -2.52 6.79 11.81
CA ALA A 87 -1.43 7.19 12.69
C ALA A 87 -0.81 5.95 13.30
N LYS A 88 0.47 6.07 13.68
CA LYS A 88 1.16 5.02 14.42
C LYS A 88 0.39 4.75 15.71
N ASP A 89 0.18 3.48 16.01
CA ASP A 89 -0.57 3.03 17.18
C ASP A 89 -2.06 3.40 17.17
N GLY A 90 -2.54 3.92 16.04
CA GLY A 90 -3.96 4.17 15.86
C GLY A 90 -4.71 2.91 15.45
N PRO A 91 -6.06 2.97 15.44
CA PRO A 91 -6.85 1.83 15.00
C PRO A 91 -6.71 1.63 13.48
N ASP A 92 -6.78 0.38 13.04
CA ASP A 92 -6.80 0.08 11.61
C ASP A 92 -8.06 0.67 10.99
N ILE A 93 -7.89 1.40 9.90
CA ILE A 93 -8.99 1.98 9.16
C ILE A 93 -9.23 1.30 7.82
N GLY A 94 -8.34 0.41 7.45
CA GLY A 94 -8.47 -0.36 6.22
C GLY A 94 -7.49 -1.51 6.14
N LYS A 95 -7.54 -2.22 5.05
CA LYS A 95 -6.68 -3.37 4.77
C LYS A 95 -6.21 -3.30 3.33
N PHE A 96 -5.09 -3.98 3.06
CA PHE A 96 -4.48 -3.96 1.74
C PHE A 96 -3.85 -5.30 1.38
N VAL A 97 -3.65 -5.49 0.09
CA VAL A 97 -2.77 -6.52 -0.44
C VAL A 97 -1.82 -5.82 -1.40
N LEU A 98 -0.53 -6.04 -1.20
CA LEU A 98 0.50 -5.64 -2.16
C LEU A 98 0.99 -6.90 -2.85
N ALA A 99 0.84 -6.94 -4.17
CA ALA A 99 1.54 -7.92 -4.98
C ALA A 99 2.91 -7.34 -5.30
N LEU A 100 3.96 -8.12 -5.15
CA LEU A 100 5.34 -7.66 -5.25
C LEU A 100 6.07 -8.38 -6.35
N ARG A 101 7.01 -7.68 -6.99
CA ARG A 101 7.91 -8.24 -7.99
C ARG A 101 9.29 -7.65 -7.78
N LYS A 102 10.31 -8.49 -7.82
CA LYS A 102 11.68 -8.02 -7.70
C LYS A 102 12.11 -7.39 -9.02
N GLY A 103 12.59 -6.18 -8.96
CA GLY A 103 13.11 -5.47 -10.12
C GLY A 103 14.51 -5.93 -10.48
N SER A 104 15.03 -5.41 -11.59
CA SER A 104 16.34 -5.78 -12.11
C SER A 104 17.47 -5.46 -11.15
N GLY A 105 17.30 -4.47 -10.28
CA GLY A 105 18.28 -4.12 -9.26
C GLY A 105 18.20 -4.94 -7.98
N GLY A 106 17.33 -5.96 -7.95
CA GLY A 106 17.14 -6.78 -6.75
C GLY A 106 16.22 -6.16 -5.72
N ARG A 107 15.65 -5.03 -6.01
CA ARG A 107 14.74 -4.32 -5.12
C ARG A 107 13.30 -4.77 -5.35
N TRP A 108 12.57 -4.99 -4.27
CA TRP A 108 11.16 -5.32 -4.37
C TRP A 108 10.35 -4.09 -4.78
N LEU A 109 9.52 -4.26 -5.81
CA LEU A 109 8.62 -3.22 -6.33
C LEU A 109 7.19 -3.69 -6.18
N ILE A 110 6.27 -2.74 -6.06
CA ILE A 110 4.86 -3.03 -5.96
C ILE A 110 4.29 -3.23 -7.37
N ALA A 111 3.85 -4.45 -7.66
CA ALA A 111 3.20 -4.77 -8.93
C ALA A 111 1.73 -4.38 -8.91
N ALA A 112 1.08 -4.49 -7.75
CA ALA A 112 -0.29 -4.06 -7.58
C ALA A 112 -0.56 -3.75 -6.11
N ASP A 113 -1.32 -2.72 -5.88
CA ASP A 113 -1.74 -2.29 -4.54
C ASP A 113 -3.26 -2.20 -4.56
N ILE A 114 -3.91 -3.10 -3.84
CA ILE A 114 -5.36 -3.04 -3.67
C ILE A 114 -5.68 -2.79 -2.21
N ASP A 115 -6.57 -1.84 -1.95
CA ASP A 115 -6.99 -1.55 -0.59
C ASP A 115 -8.50 -1.38 -0.47
N ASN A 116 -8.95 -1.52 0.76
CA ASN A 116 -10.35 -1.36 1.13
C ASN A 116 -10.43 -0.74 2.50
N THR A 117 -11.33 0.23 2.64
CA THR A 117 -11.56 0.82 3.97
C THR A 117 -12.40 -0.13 4.82
N ASN A 118 -12.19 -0.02 6.14
CA ASN A 118 -13.02 -0.72 7.12
C ASN A 118 -14.20 0.14 7.54
N ALA A 119 -14.44 1.25 6.85
CA ALA A 119 -15.51 2.14 7.22
C ALA A 119 -16.76 1.32 7.44
N SER A 120 -17.17 1.24 8.68
CA SER A 120 -18.42 0.62 8.99
C SER A 120 -19.47 1.42 8.25
N ARG A 121 -20.15 0.75 7.36
CA ARG A 121 -21.31 1.36 6.79
C ARG A 121 -22.19 1.76 7.94
N GLN A 122 -22.52 3.04 8.02
CA GLN A 122 -23.54 3.47 8.94
C GLN A 122 -24.78 2.63 8.65
N PRO A 123 -25.29 1.89 9.62
CA PRO A 123 -26.54 1.19 9.37
C PRO A 123 -27.57 2.22 8.95
N ALA A 124 -28.44 1.84 8.04
CA ALA A 124 -29.56 2.70 7.68
C ALA A 124 -30.26 3.12 8.98
N PRO A 125 -30.68 4.39 9.10
CA PRO A 125 -31.39 4.80 10.30
C PRO A 125 -32.55 3.86 10.55
N GLN A 126 -32.59 3.36 11.76
CA GLN A 126 -33.70 2.46 12.11
C GLN A 126 -34.98 3.26 12.15
N PRO A 127 -36.04 2.76 11.56
CA PRO A 127 -37.32 3.44 11.65
C PRO A 127 -37.82 3.50 13.07
#